data_e56d196d940996903b05480120f1f5ba
#
_entry.id   e56d196d940996903b05480120f1f5ba
#
_cell.length_a   1.000
_cell.length_b   1.000
_cell.length_c   1.000
_cell.angle_alpha   90.00
_cell.angle_beta   90.00
_cell.angle_gamma   90.00
#
_symmetry.space_group_name_H-M   'P 1'
#
loop_
_entity.id
_entity.type
_entity.pdbx_description
1 polymer ?
#
loop_
_entity_poly.entity_id
_entity_poly.type
_entity_poly.pdbx_seq_one_letter_code
_entity_poly.pdbx_strand_id
1 'polypeptide(L)'
;MPMGVPEYDVIVVGAGFGGMGAAIQLKKMGYDNILIVDREDDLGGTWHVNHYPGLAVDIPSPTYSYWFEPNPNWSRLYAPGSELKLYADHVADKYDVRRHMRFNTPVEGARWDEDGRFWQVALSSGETLTARFLITATGYLSQPRKPDIPGIEDFEGRIVHSMDWDDDYSPAGERIGLIGTGATAVQLIPELAKQAAALTVYQRTPIHVVPKIDFPIPAGLRRLFARLPLLQRAFRFTTDINLEVMMILSVLNFKNFRQLNTFASYLSQALRFVSIRDKDLRAKLTPSYEFGCKRPTYSNSYYRTLAKPHVALQAAGIERVEKDGIVACDGTKVQIDTLVLCTGFDLWEANIPAIEVIGRDARNLGKWWRDNGFQAYQGVTVPAFPNFLSLAGPYASSGLSYFNTMEYQMRHMDRLFGELQRRDANTFEVTDEANAAFRDRMAVALENTVFRLGDCAGSRSYYFSPSGETLVRPASTNQTNRENDTFALTDYTFD
;
A
#
# COMPACT_ATOMS: atom_id res chain seq x y z
N MET A 1 22.48 14.00 35.12
CA MET A 1 22.09 15.15 34.26
C MET A 1 20.59 15.22 34.30
N PRO A 2 19.95 16.39 34.32
CA PRO A 2 18.49 16.40 34.18
C PRO A 2 18.11 15.68 32.89
N MET A 3 17.11 14.80 32.97
CA MET A 3 16.57 14.11 31.78
C MET A 3 16.26 15.16 30.70
N GLY A 4 16.93 15.05 29.57
CA GLY A 4 16.70 16.02 28.49
C GLY A 4 15.25 15.94 28.06
N VAL A 5 14.54 17.07 28.07
CA VAL A 5 13.19 17.15 27.51
C VAL A 5 13.33 16.98 26.00
N PRO A 6 12.62 16.02 25.38
CA PRO A 6 12.69 15.84 23.93
C PRO A 6 12.18 17.10 23.21
N GLU A 7 12.73 17.37 22.03
CA GLU A 7 12.40 18.54 21.22
C GLU A 7 10.94 18.53 20.74
N TYR A 8 10.44 17.33 20.43
CA TYR A 8 9.07 17.11 19.96
C TYR A 8 8.31 16.15 20.87
N ASP A 9 6.99 16.34 20.99
CA ASP A 9 6.14 15.32 21.56
C ASP A 9 6.10 14.11 20.65
N VAL A 10 5.89 14.33 19.34
CA VAL A 10 5.76 13.26 18.35
C VAL A 10 6.53 13.59 17.09
N ILE A 11 7.32 12.65 16.60
CA ILE A 11 7.82 12.64 15.24
C ILE A 11 7.07 11.57 14.44
N VAL A 12 6.50 11.99 13.30
CA VAL A 12 5.84 11.11 12.32
C VAL A 12 6.70 11.01 11.08
N VAL A 13 7.08 9.82 10.67
CA VAL A 13 7.88 9.56 9.47
C VAL A 13 6.95 9.21 8.30
N GLY A 14 6.81 10.14 7.35
CA GLY A 14 5.97 10.02 6.16
C GLY A 14 4.79 11.00 6.16
N ALA A 15 4.71 11.87 5.14
CA ALA A 15 3.66 12.86 4.92
C ALA A 15 2.55 12.38 3.95
N GLY A 16 2.41 11.07 3.78
CA GLY A 16 1.27 10.46 3.10
C GLY A 16 -0.01 10.50 3.94
N PHE A 17 -1.09 9.89 3.44
CA PHE A 17 -2.36 9.83 4.18
C PHE A 17 -2.22 9.23 5.58
N GLY A 18 -1.35 8.22 5.79
CA GLY A 18 -1.11 7.65 7.12
C GLY A 18 -0.61 8.69 8.12
N GLY A 19 0.46 9.42 7.76
CA GLY A 19 1.06 10.41 8.65
C GLY A 19 0.18 11.63 8.88
N MET A 20 -0.49 12.13 7.83
CA MET A 20 -1.48 13.21 7.98
C MET A 20 -2.62 12.80 8.93
N GLY A 21 -3.14 11.59 8.75
CA GLY A 21 -4.19 11.09 9.63
C GLY A 21 -3.75 10.95 11.08
N ALA A 22 -2.55 10.42 11.32
CA ALA A 22 -1.98 10.34 12.66
C ALA A 22 -1.83 11.72 13.31
N ALA A 23 -1.29 12.70 12.58
CA ALA A 23 -1.15 14.06 13.09
C ALA A 23 -2.51 14.72 13.39
N ILE A 24 -3.52 14.53 12.53
CA ILE A 24 -4.88 15.02 12.79
C ILE A 24 -5.46 14.40 14.07
N GLN A 25 -5.25 13.09 14.28
CA GLN A 25 -5.71 12.42 15.47
C GLN A 25 -4.98 12.91 16.73
N LEU A 26 -3.66 13.07 16.66
CA LEU A 26 -2.84 13.61 17.76
C LEU A 26 -3.27 15.03 18.14
N LYS A 27 -3.52 15.91 17.16
CA LYS A 27 -4.05 17.26 17.42
C LYS A 27 -5.40 17.24 18.16
N LYS A 28 -6.30 16.31 17.79
CA LYS A 28 -7.58 16.13 18.51
C LYS A 28 -7.40 15.70 19.97
N MET A 29 -6.30 14.98 20.26
CA MET A 29 -5.94 14.55 21.62
C MET A 29 -5.13 15.60 22.39
N GLY A 30 -4.89 16.77 21.82
CA GLY A 30 -4.21 17.88 22.49
C GLY A 30 -2.69 17.93 22.27
N TYR A 31 -2.11 17.10 21.42
CA TYR A 31 -0.70 17.22 21.02
C TYR A 31 -0.57 18.22 19.88
N ASP A 32 0.25 19.25 20.05
CA ASP A 32 0.52 20.28 19.01
C ASP A 32 1.99 20.36 18.63
N ASN A 33 2.90 19.90 19.51
CA ASN A 33 4.34 19.82 19.22
C ASN A 33 4.66 18.56 18.40
N ILE A 34 4.16 18.53 17.17
CA ILE A 34 4.30 17.43 16.21
C ILE A 34 5.24 17.85 15.09
N LEU A 35 6.13 16.95 14.67
CA LEU A 35 6.88 17.08 13.43
C LEU A 35 6.58 15.90 12.52
N ILE A 36 6.19 16.19 11.27
CA ILE A 36 6.06 15.20 10.20
C ILE A 36 7.25 15.37 9.27
N VAL A 37 8.06 14.34 9.09
CA VAL A 37 9.21 14.37 8.16
C VAL A 37 8.94 13.49 6.96
N ASP A 38 9.27 13.98 5.77
CA ASP A 38 9.20 13.18 4.54
C ASP A 38 10.44 13.40 3.69
N ARG A 39 10.86 12.35 2.99
CA ARG A 39 11.99 12.40 2.05
C ARG A 39 11.63 13.13 0.76
N GLU A 40 10.36 13.14 0.40
CA GLU A 40 9.84 13.80 -0.79
C GLU A 40 9.73 15.33 -0.59
N ASP A 41 9.49 16.06 -1.65
CA ASP A 41 9.42 17.53 -1.65
C ASP A 41 8.01 18.06 -1.36
N ASP A 42 6.99 17.18 -1.32
CA ASP A 42 5.61 17.53 -0.95
C ASP A 42 4.87 16.35 -0.30
N LEU A 43 3.70 16.65 0.27
CA LEU A 43 2.81 15.70 0.90
C LEU A 43 2.03 14.86 -0.13
N GLY A 44 1.41 13.78 0.34
CA GLY A 44 0.53 12.92 -0.47
C GLY A 44 1.06 11.50 -0.63
N GLY A 45 2.35 11.26 -0.35
CA GLY A 45 2.98 9.95 -0.42
C GLY A 45 2.78 9.30 -1.79
N THR A 46 2.18 8.12 -1.86
CA THR A 46 1.90 7.39 -3.11
C THR A 46 1.27 8.26 -4.21
N TRP A 47 0.40 9.20 -3.86
CA TRP A 47 -0.35 10.04 -4.80
C TRP A 47 0.37 11.33 -5.20
N HIS A 48 1.49 11.62 -4.54
CA HIS A 48 2.45 12.62 -4.95
C HIS A 48 3.53 12.01 -5.84
N VAL A 49 4.12 10.91 -5.40
CA VAL A 49 5.26 10.27 -6.08
C VAL A 49 4.87 9.60 -7.40
N ASN A 50 3.65 9.04 -7.50
CA ASN A 50 3.21 8.38 -8.72
C ASN A 50 2.31 9.30 -9.54
N HIS A 51 2.72 9.55 -10.79
CA HIS A 51 1.99 10.40 -11.75
C HIS A 51 1.99 9.84 -13.18
N TYR A 52 2.32 8.55 -13.33
CA TYR A 52 2.30 7.89 -14.64
C TYR A 52 0.93 7.94 -15.32
N PRO A 53 0.87 7.94 -16.66
CA PRO A 53 -0.37 8.00 -17.42
C PRO A 53 -1.37 6.90 -17.07
N GLY A 54 -2.61 7.27 -16.83
CA GLY A 54 -3.68 6.35 -16.46
C GLY A 54 -3.74 5.98 -14.98
N LEU A 55 -2.90 6.59 -14.14
CA LEU A 55 -2.95 6.40 -12.69
C LEU A 55 -4.33 6.74 -12.14
N ALA A 56 -4.95 5.78 -11.48
CA ALA A 56 -6.23 5.95 -10.79
C ALA A 56 -6.28 5.00 -9.58
N VAL A 57 -7.10 5.33 -8.62
CA VAL A 57 -7.38 4.43 -7.50
C VAL A 57 -8.05 3.15 -7.99
N ASP A 58 -7.76 2.03 -7.34
CA ASP A 58 -8.37 0.71 -7.60
C ASP A 58 -9.46 0.33 -6.57
N ILE A 59 -9.77 1.26 -5.69
CA ILE A 59 -10.85 1.21 -4.71
C ILE A 59 -11.84 2.33 -5.04
N PRO A 60 -13.16 2.16 -4.88
CA PRO A 60 -14.11 3.24 -5.08
C PRO A 60 -13.77 4.48 -4.25
N SER A 61 -13.73 5.65 -4.89
CA SER A 61 -13.26 6.90 -4.27
C SER A 61 -14.02 7.30 -3.01
N PRO A 62 -15.34 7.04 -2.87
CA PRO A 62 -16.03 7.32 -1.61
C PRO A 62 -15.47 6.54 -0.42
N THR A 63 -15.05 5.28 -0.63
CA THR A 63 -14.37 4.45 0.37
C THR A 63 -12.90 4.86 0.54
N TYR A 64 -12.26 5.33 -0.53
CA TYR A 64 -10.86 5.75 -0.52
C TYR A 64 -10.71 7.21 -0.09
N SER A 65 -11.25 7.55 1.08
CA SER A 65 -11.16 8.85 1.75
C SER A 65 -11.30 8.67 3.27
N TYR A 66 -10.86 9.64 4.04
CA TYR A 66 -11.07 9.62 5.49
C TYR A 66 -12.55 9.56 5.84
N TRP A 67 -12.92 8.79 6.87
CA TRP A 67 -14.30 8.67 7.33
C TRP A 67 -14.84 9.98 7.93
N PHE A 68 -13.93 10.79 8.48
CA PHE A 68 -14.26 12.09 9.07
C PHE A 68 -14.23 13.25 8.06
N GLU A 69 -13.61 13.04 6.86
CA GLU A 69 -13.50 14.04 5.80
C GLU A 69 -13.86 13.44 4.43
N PRO A 70 -15.14 13.09 4.21
CA PRO A 70 -15.57 12.58 2.91
C PRO A 70 -15.51 13.68 1.85
N ASN A 71 -14.95 13.37 0.68
CA ASN A 71 -14.89 14.31 -0.44
C ASN A 71 -16.14 14.18 -1.33
N PRO A 72 -17.00 15.21 -1.45
CA PRO A 72 -18.19 15.16 -2.31
C PRO A 72 -17.86 15.40 -3.79
N ASN A 73 -16.64 15.80 -4.12
CA ASN A 73 -16.26 16.35 -5.43
C ASN A 73 -15.57 15.36 -6.36
N TRP A 74 -15.49 14.07 -5.99
CA TRP A 74 -14.91 13.07 -6.89
C TRP A 74 -15.53 13.12 -8.28
N SER A 75 -14.70 13.21 -9.32
CA SER A 75 -15.20 13.29 -10.71
C SER A 75 -15.82 11.98 -11.19
N ARG A 76 -15.35 10.86 -10.61
CA ARG A 76 -15.79 9.51 -10.99
C ARG A 76 -15.66 8.52 -9.84
N LEU A 77 -16.22 7.33 -10.01
CA LEU A 77 -16.20 6.29 -8.95
C LEU A 77 -14.77 5.83 -8.61
N TYR A 78 -13.85 5.82 -9.58
CA TYR A 78 -12.43 5.54 -9.38
C TYR A 78 -11.62 6.75 -9.86
N ALA A 79 -11.38 7.67 -8.95
CA ALA A 79 -10.74 8.95 -9.24
C ALA A 79 -9.30 8.80 -9.77
N PRO A 80 -8.87 9.70 -10.68
CA PRO A 80 -7.47 9.81 -11.07
C PRO A 80 -6.55 10.14 -9.90
N GLY A 81 -5.28 9.76 -10.00
CA GLY A 81 -4.28 10.06 -8.98
C GLY A 81 -4.16 11.54 -8.63
N SER A 82 -4.30 12.43 -9.63
CA SER A 82 -4.29 13.87 -9.42
C SER A 82 -5.39 14.38 -8.47
N GLU A 83 -6.59 13.78 -8.50
CA GLU A 83 -7.65 14.13 -7.55
C GLU A 83 -7.35 13.65 -6.13
N LEU A 84 -6.61 12.55 -5.99
CA LEU A 84 -6.16 12.06 -4.68
C LEU A 84 -5.12 13.01 -4.09
N LYS A 85 -4.20 13.53 -4.92
CA LYS A 85 -3.24 14.55 -4.48
C LYS A 85 -3.95 15.83 -4.04
N LEU A 86 -4.90 16.33 -4.84
CA LEU A 86 -5.71 17.50 -4.46
C LEU A 86 -6.52 17.28 -3.18
N TYR A 87 -7.01 16.05 -2.96
CA TYR A 87 -7.67 15.70 -1.71
C TYR A 87 -6.71 15.69 -0.51
N ALA A 88 -5.47 15.22 -0.71
CA ALA A 88 -4.44 15.27 0.32
C ALA A 88 -4.12 16.73 0.71
N ASP A 89 -3.94 17.61 -0.28
CA ASP A 89 -3.71 19.04 -0.05
C ASP A 89 -4.87 19.69 0.72
N HIS A 90 -6.11 19.43 0.28
CA HIS A 90 -7.30 19.93 0.96
C HIS A 90 -7.36 19.50 2.45
N VAL A 91 -7.07 18.22 2.73
CA VAL A 91 -7.07 17.71 4.11
C VAL A 91 -5.95 18.34 4.93
N ALA A 92 -4.75 18.46 4.39
CA ALA A 92 -3.61 19.04 5.07
C ALA A 92 -3.87 20.50 5.47
N ASP A 93 -4.47 21.28 4.56
CA ASP A 93 -4.78 22.69 4.79
C ASP A 93 -5.97 22.86 5.76
N LYS A 94 -7.04 22.08 5.56
CA LYS A 94 -8.25 22.15 6.40
C LYS A 94 -7.99 21.82 7.87
N TYR A 95 -7.14 20.83 8.12
CA TYR A 95 -6.80 20.40 9.47
C TYR A 95 -5.53 21.05 10.02
N ASP A 96 -4.95 22.01 9.25
CA ASP A 96 -3.77 22.76 9.64
C ASP A 96 -2.60 21.83 10.09
N VAL A 97 -2.35 20.78 9.28
CA VAL A 97 -1.23 19.87 9.53
C VAL A 97 -0.02 20.14 8.64
N ARG A 98 -0.19 20.92 7.56
CA ARG A 98 0.91 21.29 6.65
C ARG A 98 2.03 22.03 7.39
N ARG A 99 1.71 22.90 8.35
CA ARG A 99 2.70 23.64 9.16
C ARG A 99 3.63 22.75 9.99
N HIS A 100 3.25 21.50 10.23
CA HIS A 100 4.05 20.54 10.96
C HIS A 100 4.96 19.70 10.05
N MET A 101 4.93 19.90 8.73
CA MET A 101 5.67 19.11 7.76
C MET A 101 7.03 19.70 7.43
N ARG A 102 8.04 18.85 7.39
CA ARG A 102 9.40 19.12 6.91
C ARG A 102 9.72 18.15 5.80
N PHE A 103 9.74 18.68 4.58
CA PHE A 103 10.01 17.92 3.35
C PHE A 103 11.51 17.83 3.07
N ASN A 104 11.90 17.04 2.05
CA ASN A 104 13.30 16.79 1.68
C ASN A 104 14.14 16.36 2.90
N THR A 105 13.54 15.58 3.79
CA THR A 105 14.12 15.20 5.08
C THR A 105 14.08 13.67 5.26
N PRO A 106 14.96 12.93 4.57
CA PRO A 106 15.05 11.49 4.73
C PRO A 106 15.50 11.12 6.14
N VAL A 107 14.81 10.16 6.75
CA VAL A 107 15.19 9.55 8.02
C VAL A 107 16.00 8.29 7.74
N GLU A 108 17.20 8.19 8.32
CA GLU A 108 18.04 6.99 8.23
C GLU A 108 17.63 5.94 9.27
N GLY A 109 17.34 6.39 10.48
CA GLY A 109 16.96 5.48 11.55
C GLY A 109 16.48 6.18 12.81
N ALA A 110 16.00 5.39 13.75
CA ALA A 110 15.59 5.85 15.06
C ALA A 110 16.04 4.87 16.15
N ARG A 111 16.46 5.41 17.30
CA ARG A 111 16.91 4.65 18.44
C ARG A 111 16.22 5.13 19.71
N TRP A 112 15.73 4.18 20.50
CA TRP A 112 15.23 4.45 21.84
C TRP A 112 16.38 4.77 22.81
N ASP A 113 16.26 5.86 23.54
CA ASP A 113 17.13 6.22 24.65
C ASP A 113 16.46 5.81 25.96
N GLU A 114 17.02 4.81 26.62
CA GLU A 114 16.42 4.22 27.83
C GLU A 114 16.50 5.16 29.04
N ASP A 115 17.60 5.91 29.16
CA ASP A 115 17.79 6.84 30.27
C ASP A 115 16.91 8.08 30.15
N GLY A 116 16.77 8.60 28.89
CA GLY A 116 15.98 9.77 28.60
C GLY A 116 14.50 9.45 28.34
N ARG A 117 14.15 8.22 28.06
CA ARG A 117 12.78 7.74 27.68
C ARG A 117 12.20 8.49 26.48
N PHE A 118 13.00 8.64 25.43
CA PHE A 118 12.62 9.29 24.17
C PHE A 118 13.30 8.62 22.97
N TRP A 119 12.82 8.92 21.79
CA TRP A 119 13.41 8.49 20.52
C TRP A 119 14.41 9.51 20.01
N GLN A 120 15.58 9.05 19.60
CA GLN A 120 16.57 9.78 18.80
C GLN A 120 16.37 9.39 17.34
N VAL A 121 16.06 10.37 16.49
CA VAL A 121 15.75 10.18 15.07
C VAL A 121 16.86 10.79 14.24
N ALA A 122 17.65 9.95 13.56
CA ALA A 122 18.77 10.36 12.74
C ALA A 122 18.31 10.68 11.32
N LEU A 123 18.65 11.87 10.84
CA LEU A 123 18.37 12.34 9.48
C LEU A 123 19.60 12.16 8.59
N SER A 124 19.39 12.01 7.29
CA SER A 124 20.46 11.91 6.28
C SER A 124 21.35 13.18 6.20
N SER A 125 20.89 14.31 6.74
CA SER A 125 21.67 15.53 6.90
C SER A 125 22.74 15.46 7.99
N GLY A 126 22.75 14.42 8.83
CA GLY A 126 23.56 14.29 10.03
C GLY A 126 22.92 14.94 11.27
N GLU A 127 21.76 15.59 11.14
CA GLU A 127 20.99 16.12 12.26
C GLU A 127 20.32 14.97 13.04
N THR A 128 20.24 15.07 14.35
CA THR A 128 19.49 14.14 15.21
C THR A 128 18.40 14.92 15.93
N LEU A 129 17.16 14.50 15.72
CA LEU A 129 15.99 15.04 16.41
C LEU A 129 15.58 14.12 17.57
N THR A 130 14.89 14.67 18.56
CA THR A 130 14.39 13.88 19.68
C THR A 130 12.89 14.02 19.84
N ALA A 131 12.19 12.89 20.12
CA ALA A 131 10.76 12.87 20.32
C ALA A 131 10.34 11.86 21.40
N ARG A 132 9.31 12.18 22.17
CA ARG A 132 8.72 11.26 23.13
C ARG A 132 8.06 10.06 22.45
N PHE A 133 7.38 10.29 21.33
CA PHE A 133 6.72 9.25 20.53
C PHE A 133 7.25 9.24 19.10
N LEU A 134 7.41 8.03 18.56
CA LEU A 134 7.76 7.81 17.17
C LEU A 134 6.64 7.08 16.44
N ILE A 135 6.19 7.62 15.31
CA ILE A 135 5.20 6.99 14.44
C ILE A 135 5.79 6.80 13.05
N THR A 136 5.89 5.57 12.58
CA THR A 136 6.26 5.30 11.19
C THR A 136 5.02 5.16 10.34
N ALA A 137 4.86 6.06 9.36
CA ALA A 137 3.76 6.13 8.40
C ALA A 137 4.27 6.04 6.96
N THR A 138 5.30 5.24 6.73
CA THR A 138 6.07 5.12 5.49
C THR A 138 5.32 4.41 4.35
N GLY A 139 4.11 3.91 4.63
CA GLY A 139 3.28 3.18 3.66
C GLY A 139 3.81 1.78 3.35
N TYR A 140 3.09 1.05 2.49
CA TYR A 140 3.46 -0.32 2.08
C TYR A 140 4.25 -0.37 0.78
N LEU A 141 4.10 0.61 -0.11
CA LEU A 141 4.60 0.61 -1.48
C LEU A 141 5.42 1.89 -1.71
N SER A 142 6.54 2.03 -1.00
CA SER A 142 7.39 3.21 -1.06
C SER A 142 8.83 2.91 -1.50
N GLN A 143 9.22 1.63 -1.59
CA GLN A 143 10.55 1.21 -2.04
C GLN A 143 10.44 0.49 -3.38
N PRO A 144 10.81 1.11 -4.52
CA PRO A 144 10.69 0.50 -5.84
C PRO A 144 11.65 -0.68 -5.97
N ARG A 145 11.15 -1.77 -6.56
CA ARG A 145 11.97 -2.94 -6.84
C ARG A 145 12.59 -2.84 -8.22
N LYS A 146 13.89 -2.59 -8.27
CA LYS A 146 14.66 -2.72 -9.51
C LYS A 146 14.86 -4.21 -9.82
N PRO A 147 14.58 -4.67 -11.05
CA PRO A 147 14.80 -6.06 -11.40
C PRO A 147 16.31 -6.32 -11.57
N ASP A 148 16.75 -7.45 -11.03
CA ASP A 148 18.09 -7.98 -11.30
C ASP A 148 18.04 -8.76 -12.63
N ILE A 149 18.34 -8.09 -13.73
CA ILE A 149 18.36 -8.68 -15.08
C ILE A 149 19.74 -8.46 -15.68
N PRO A 150 20.45 -9.52 -16.11
CA PRO A 150 21.76 -9.40 -16.72
C PRO A 150 21.77 -8.40 -17.88
N GLY A 151 22.73 -7.47 -17.88
CA GLY A 151 22.92 -6.49 -18.94
C GLY A 151 21.97 -5.30 -18.94
N ILE A 152 21.11 -5.13 -17.93
CA ILE A 152 20.18 -3.99 -17.86
C ILE A 152 20.94 -2.65 -17.81
N GLU A 153 22.11 -2.64 -17.21
CA GLU A 153 22.98 -1.45 -17.11
C GLU A 153 23.65 -1.09 -18.45
N ASP A 154 23.72 -2.04 -19.40
CA ASP A 154 24.29 -1.83 -20.71
C ASP A 154 23.30 -1.28 -21.74
N PHE A 155 22.03 -1.16 -21.36
CA PHE A 155 20.98 -0.67 -22.25
C PHE A 155 21.21 0.79 -22.62
N GLU A 156 21.33 1.07 -23.92
CA GLU A 156 21.63 2.42 -24.43
C GLU A 156 20.35 3.27 -24.64
N GLY A 157 19.16 2.66 -24.54
CA GLY A 157 17.89 3.36 -24.61
C GLY A 157 17.46 3.96 -23.26
N ARG A 158 16.25 4.50 -23.20
CA ARG A 158 15.70 5.08 -21.98
C ARG A 158 15.18 3.99 -21.05
N ILE A 159 15.49 4.07 -19.75
CA ILE A 159 14.85 3.25 -18.70
C ILE A 159 13.98 4.17 -17.83
N VAL A 160 12.71 3.82 -17.69
CA VAL A 160 11.73 4.57 -16.88
C VAL A 160 11.12 3.63 -15.86
N HIS A 161 11.24 3.94 -14.57
CA HIS A 161 10.47 3.24 -13.54
C HIS A 161 9.13 3.96 -13.31
N SER A 162 8.05 3.20 -13.13
CA SER A 162 6.71 3.77 -12.97
C SER A 162 6.56 4.72 -11.76
N MET A 163 7.42 4.58 -10.76
CA MET A 163 7.46 5.46 -9.59
C MET A 163 8.31 6.73 -9.83
N ASP A 164 9.15 6.71 -10.86
CA ASP A 164 10.02 7.82 -11.26
C ASP A 164 9.68 8.18 -12.71
N TRP A 165 8.41 8.54 -12.90
CA TRP A 165 7.87 8.83 -14.22
C TRP A 165 8.28 10.24 -14.66
N ASP A 166 8.89 10.32 -15.84
CA ASP A 166 9.24 11.59 -16.46
C ASP A 166 8.01 12.16 -17.19
N ASP A 167 7.47 13.28 -16.71
CA ASP A 167 6.27 13.92 -17.29
C ASP A 167 6.51 14.45 -18.71
N ASP A 168 7.77 14.74 -19.07
CA ASP A 168 8.16 15.17 -20.40
C ASP A 168 8.36 13.97 -21.36
N TYR A 169 8.27 12.73 -20.85
CA TYR A 169 8.40 11.54 -21.68
C TYR A 169 7.21 11.34 -22.61
N SER A 170 7.49 11.28 -23.91
CA SER A 170 6.50 10.97 -24.94
C SER A 170 6.76 9.59 -25.55
N PRO A 171 5.83 8.63 -25.44
CA PRO A 171 5.95 7.30 -26.04
C PRO A 171 5.66 7.29 -27.56
N ALA A 172 5.44 8.46 -28.17
CA ALA A 172 4.98 8.57 -29.56
C ALA A 172 6.01 8.03 -30.55
N GLY A 173 5.62 7.02 -31.31
CA GLY A 173 6.46 6.40 -32.34
C GLY A 173 7.55 5.47 -31.82
N GLU A 174 7.69 5.26 -30.51
CA GLU A 174 8.71 4.41 -29.91
C GLU A 174 8.31 2.92 -29.86
N ARG A 175 9.33 2.07 -29.85
CA ARG A 175 9.23 0.64 -29.53
C ARG A 175 9.48 0.49 -28.04
N ILE A 176 8.48 0.09 -27.30
CA ILE A 176 8.53 0.04 -25.84
C ILE A 176 8.55 -1.40 -25.34
N GLY A 177 9.51 -1.72 -24.48
CA GLY A 177 9.50 -2.92 -23.65
C GLY A 177 8.95 -2.59 -22.27
N LEU A 178 7.90 -3.28 -21.80
CA LEU A 178 7.34 -3.07 -20.47
C LEU A 178 7.47 -4.34 -19.64
N ILE A 179 8.14 -4.27 -18.50
CA ILE A 179 8.30 -5.40 -17.59
C ILE A 179 7.29 -5.30 -16.45
N GLY A 180 6.39 -6.27 -16.37
CA GLY A 180 5.41 -6.40 -15.31
C GLY A 180 3.96 -6.46 -15.79
N THR A 181 3.10 -7.00 -14.94
CA THR A 181 1.66 -7.16 -15.19
C THR A 181 0.82 -6.86 -13.94
N GLY A 182 1.40 -6.14 -12.95
CA GLY A 182 0.71 -5.71 -11.74
C GLY A 182 -0.28 -4.55 -11.99
N ALA A 183 -0.83 -3.99 -10.90
CA ALA A 183 -1.84 -2.92 -10.97
C ALA A 183 -1.37 -1.72 -11.82
N THR A 184 -0.12 -1.28 -11.64
CA THR A 184 0.49 -0.20 -12.43
C THR A 184 0.51 -0.53 -13.92
N ALA A 185 1.01 -1.71 -14.30
CA ALA A 185 1.08 -2.13 -15.70
C ALA A 185 -0.32 -2.24 -16.34
N VAL A 186 -1.32 -2.72 -15.60
CA VAL A 186 -2.71 -2.83 -16.06
C VAL A 186 -3.31 -1.46 -16.41
N GLN A 187 -2.89 -0.40 -15.72
CA GLN A 187 -3.29 0.98 -15.99
C GLN A 187 -2.45 1.61 -17.12
N LEU A 188 -1.14 1.41 -17.10
CA LEU A 188 -0.19 2.08 -17.98
C LEU A 188 -0.19 1.51 -19.42
N ILE A 189 -0.29 0.18 -19.58
CA ILE A 189 -0.29 -0.49 -20.88
C ILE A 189 -1.33 0.10 -21.86
N PRO A 190 -2.59 0.32 -21.45
CA PRO A 190 -3.57 0.95 -22.35
C PRO A 190 -3.19 2.37 -22.80
N GLU A 191 -2.51 3.13 -21.96
CA GLU A 191 -2.11 4.50 -22.28
C GLU A 191 -0.91 4.52 -23.24
N LEU A 192 0.13 3.74 -22.96
CA LEU A 192 1.30 3.62 -23.83
C LEU A 192 0.92 3.12 -25.22
N ALA A 193 0.06 2.10 -25.30
CA ALA A 193 -0.39 1.53 -26.57
C ALA A 193 -1.25 2.47 -27.44
N LYS A 194 -1.59 3.67 -26.98
CA LYS A 194 -2.25 4.68 -27.82
C LYS A 194 -1.28 5.39 -28.75
N GLN A 195 0.00 5.48 -28.37
CA GLN A 195 1.00 6.34 -29.00
C GLN A 195 2.23 5.56 -29.47
N ALA A 196 2.60 4.46 -28.82
CA ALA A 196 3.75 3.65 -29.18
C ALA A 196 3.63 3.04 -30.56
N ALA A 197 4.73 2.99 -31.31
CA ALA A 197 4.81 2.25 -32.58
C ALA A 197 4.66 0.74 -32.34
N ALA A 198 5.30 0.23 -31.27
CA ALA A 198 5.18 -1.15 -30.83
C ALA A 198 5.32 -1.22 -29.30
N LEU A 199 4.57 -2.11 -28.66
CA LEU A 199 4.64 -2.36 -27.23
C LEU A 199 4.82 -3.85 -26.97
N THR A 200 5.92 -4.25 -26.33
CA THR A 200 6.15 -5.63 -25.88
C THR A 200 6.03 -5.71 -24.37
N VAL A 201 5.06 -6.48 -23.89
CA VAL A 201 4.80 -6.68 -22.46
C VAL A 201 5.46 -7.98 -22.01
N TYR A 202 6.40 -7.90 -21.08
CA TYR A 202 7.08 -9.06 -20.49
C TYR A 202 6.33 -9.51 -19.22
N GLN A 203 5.76 -10.70 -19.31
CA GLN A 203 4.94 -11.28 -18.25
C GLN A 203 5.63 -12.47 -17.61
N ARG A 204 5.90 -12.36 -16.31
CA ARG A 204 6.33 -13.53 -15.50
C ARG A 204 5.15 -14.35 -14.97
N THR A 205 4.10 -13.68 -14.51
CA THR A 205 2.93 -14.29 -13.89
C THR A 205 1.69 -13.53 -14.34
N PRO A 206 0.68 -14.18 -14.94
CA PRO A 206 -0.57 -13.54 -15.30
C PRO A 206 -1.34 -13.09 -14.05
N ILE A 207 -2.24 -12.13 -14.20
CA ILE A 207 -3.02 -11.55 -13.10
C ILE A 207 -4.52 -11.70 -13.37
N HIS A 208 -5.30 -11.85 -12.30
CA HIS A 208 -6.75 -11.75 -12.38
C HIS A 208 -7.17 -10.29 -12.59
N VAL A 209 -7.73 -10.02 -13.76
CA VAL A 209 -8.34 -8.71 -14.07
C VAL A 209 -9.84 -8.88 -14.16
N VAL A 210 -10.58 -8.08 -13.40
CA VAL A 210 -12.05 -8.10 -13.37
C VAL A 210 -12.61 -6.82 -13.99
N PRO A 211 -13.88 -6.82 -14.43
CA PRO A 211 -14.51 -5.63 -14.97
C PRO A 211 -14.48 -4.47 -13.99
N LYS A 212 -14.12 -3.29 -14.48
CA LYS A 212 -14.13 -2.03 -13.72
C LYS A 212 -15.49 -1.35 -13.91
N ILE A 213 -16.33 -1.35 -12.88
CA ILE A 213 -17.59 -0.62 -12.88
C ILE A 213 -17.29 0.83 -12.54
N ASP A 214 -16.86 1.59 -13.55
CA ASP A 214 -16.45 2.98 -13.39
C ASP A 214 -17.35 3.90 -14.21
N PHE A 215 -17.84 4.95 -13.59
CA PHE A 215 -18.69 5.95 -14.20
C PHE A 215 -18.40 7.35 -13.66
N PRO A 216 -18.60 8.40 -14.46
CA PRO A 216 -18.46 9.77 -13.98
C PRO A 216 -19.56 10.11 -12.97
N ILE A 217 -19.21 10.86 -11.93
CA ILE A 217 -20.18 11.40 -10.97
C ILE A 217 -20.65 12.78 -11.47
N PRO A 218 -21.90 12.91 -11.91
CA PRO A 218 -22.39 14.16 -12.49
C PRO A 218 -22.30 15.33 -11.52
N ALA A 219 -22.05 16.54 -12.03
CA ALA A 219 -21.92 17.74 -11.21
C ALA A 219 -23.13 18.01 -10.30
N GLY A 220 -24.34 17.66 -10.78
CA GLY A 220 -25.56 17.74 -9.96
C GLY A 220 -25.53 16.84 -8.73
N LEU A 221 -25.05 15.58 -8.90
CA LEU A 221 -24.92 14.64 -7.79
C LEU A 221 -23.82 15.06 -6.82
N ARG A 222 -22.69 15.58 -7.31
CA ARG A 222 -21.61 16.15 -6.47
C ARG A 222 -22.13 17.31 -5.60
N ARG A 223 -22.91 18.24 -6.18
CA ARG A 223 -23.55 19.32 -5.43
C ARG A 223 -24.54 18.80 -4.40
N LEU A 224 -25.26 17.72 -4.74
CA LEU A 224 -26.20 17.08 -3.81
C LEU A 224 -25.46 16.45 -2.62
N PHE A 225 -24.34 15.75 -2.87
CA PHE A 225 -23.49 15.19 -1.81
C PHE A 225 -22.93 16.29 -0.90
N ALA A 226 -22.46 17.41 -1.47
CA ALA A 226 -21.98 18.54 -0.68
C ALA A 226 -23.07 19.17 0.20
N ARG A 227 -24.34 19.16 -0.23
CA ARG A 227 -25.48 19.71 0.53
C ARG A 227 -26.07 18.71 1.51
N LEU A 228 -26.02 17.42 1.21
CA LEU A 228 -26.62 16.34 1.97
C LEU A 228 -25.55 15.28 2.34
N PRO A 229 -24.71 15.54 3.38
CA PRO A 229 -23.64 14.63 3.78
C PRO A 229 -24.13 13.21 4.13
N LEU A 230 -25.36 13.05 4.60
CA LEU A 230 -25.95 11.74 4.88
C LEU A 230 -26.12 10.90 3.62
N LEU A 231 -26.44 11.52 2.48
CA LEU A 231 -26.56 10.81 1.20
C LEU A 231 -25.17 10.35 0.73
N GLN A 232 -24.14 11.18 0.90
CA GLN A 232 -22.77 10.79 0.60
C GLN A 232 -22.31 9.62 1.49
N ARG A 233 -22.61 9.65 2.79
CA ARG A 233 -22.31 8.54 3.71
C ARG A 233 -23.04 7.25 3.32
N ALA A 234 -24.31 7.35 2.89
CA ALA A 234 -25.04 6.20 2.39
C ALA A 234 -24.40 5.63 1.11
N PHE A 235 -23.97 6.49 0.19
CA PHE A 235 -23.25 6.06 -1.02
C PHE A 235 -21.90 5.39 -0.69
N ARG A 236 -21.12 5.96 0.26
CA ARG A 236 -19.91 5.32 0.77
C ARG A 236 -20.22 3.95 1.35
N PHE A 237 -21.25 3.84 2.18
CA PHE A 237 -21.64 2.56 2.80
C PHE A 237 -21.94 1.47 1.76
N THR A 238 -22.58 1.82 0.63
CA THR A 238 -22.79 0.84 -0.46
C THR A 238 -21.48 0.38 -1.10
N THR A 239 -20.49 1.27 -1.26
CA THR A 239 -19.17 0.89 -1.78
C THR A 239 -18.37 0.07 -0.77
N ASP A 240 -18.45 0.39 0.51
CA ASP A 240 -17.80 -0.35 1.59
C ASP A 240 -18.34 -1.80 1.66
N ILE A 241 -19.67 -1.99 1.62
CA ILE A 241 -20.28 -3.33 1.62
C ILE A 241 -19.81 -4.16 0.42
N ASN A 242 -19.75 -3.56 -0.78
CA ASN A 242 -19.27 -4.29 -1.96
C ASN A 242 -17.83 -4.80 -1.79
N LEU A 243 -16.96 -3.98 -1.22
CA LEU A 243 -15.58 -4.38 -0.93
C LEU A 243 -15.52 -5.46 0.16
N GLU A 244 -16.30 -5.31 1.22
CA GLU A 244 -16.41 -6.31 2.29
C GLU A 244 -16.84 -7.66 1.72
N VAL A 245 -17.90 -7.70 0.92
CA VAL A 245 -18.38 -8.94 0.29
C VAL A 245 -17.30 -9.54 -0.60
N MET A 246 -16.65 -8.71 -1.44
CA MET A 246 -15.64 -9.18 -2.39
C MET A 246 -14.40 -9.73 -1.68
N MET A 247 -13.85 -9.02 -0.70
CA MET A 247 -12.59 -9.38 -0.03
C MET A 247 -12.81 -10.26 1.19
N ILE A 248 -13.70 -9.85 2.10
CA ILE A 248 -13.86 -10.55 3.37
C ILE A 248 -14.50 -11.92 3.17
N LEU A 249 -15.57 -11.99 2.36
CA LEU A 249 -16.23 -13.28 2.16
C LEU A 249 -15.49 -14.15 1.16
N SER A 250 -15.06 -13.62 0.00
CA SER A 250 -14.48 -14.48 -1.04
C SER A 250 -13.01 -14.84 -0.82
N VAL A 251 -12.25 -14.00 -0.10
CA VAL A 251 -10.81 -14.20 0.11
C VAL A 251 -10.49 -14.60 1.54
N LEU A 252 -10.94 -13.81 2.53
CA LEU A 252 -10.59 -14.05 3.93
C LEU A 252 -11.48 -15.08 4.62
N ASN A 253 -12.71 -15.29 4.14
CA ASN A 253 -13.60 -16.36 4.62
C ASN A 253 -13.84 -17.43 3.53
N PHE A 254 -12.79 -17.76 2.82
CA PHE A 254 -12.79 -18.67 1.67
C PHE A 254 -13.36 -20.06 2.00
N LYS A 255 -13.09 -20.59 3.20
CA LYS A 255 -13.60 -21.88 3.64
C LYS A 255 -15.12 -21.97 3.52
N ASN A 256 -15.83 -20.91 3.91
CA ASN A 256 -17.30 -20.90 3.97
C ASN A 256 -17.95 -20.37 2.69
N PHE A 257 -17.23 -19.56 1.91
CA PHE A 257 -17.76 -18.85 0.73
C PHE A 257 -16.95 -19.08 -0.54
N ARG A 258 -16.43 -20.30 -0.72
CA ARG A 258 -15.64 -20.68 -1.91
C ARG A 258 -16.35 -20.38 -3.23
N GLN A 259 -17.69 -20.49 -3.25
CA GLN A 259 -18.49 -20.20 -4.45
C GLN A 259 -18.37 -18.73 -4.89
N LEU A 260 -18.24 -17.76 -3.95
CA LEU A 260 -18.02 -16.35 -4.28
C LEU A 260 -16.65 -16.14 -4.92
N ASN A 261 -15.63 -16.82 -4.43
CA ASN A 261 -14.29 -16.79 -5.00
C ASN A 261 -14.28 -17.37 -6.44
N THR A 262 -14.92 -18.52 -6.62
CA THR A 262 -15.10 -19.13 -7.94
C THR A 262 -15.86 -18.21 -8.91
N PHE A 263 -16.90 -17.52 -8.43
CA PHE A 263 -17.64 -16.54 -9.23
C PHE A 263 -16.74 -15.34 -9.64
N ALA A 264 -15.94 -14.81 -8.73
CA ALA A 264 -14.98 -13.73 -9.03
C ALA A 264 -13.92 -14.19 -10.06
N SER A 265 -13.42 -15.41 -9.94
CA SER A 265 -12.54 -16.02 -10.95
C SER A 265 -13.22 -16.15 -12.30
N TYR A 266 -14.49 -16.57 -12.32
CA TYR A 266 -15.28 -16.67 -13.53
C TYR A 266 -15.49 -15.32 -14.20
N LEU A 267 -15.74 -14.25 -13.45
CA LEU A 267 -15.83 -12.89 -14.03
C LEU A 267 -14.54 -12.47 -14.73
N SER A 268 -13.38 -12.78 -14.12
CA SER A 268 -12.08 -12.53 -14.75
C SER A 268 -11.91 -13.35 -16.03
N GLN A 269 -12.31 -14.62 -16.00
CA GLN A 269 -12.24 -15.50 -17.16
C GLN A 269 -13.17 -15.02 -18.29
N ALA A 270 -14.40 -14.64 -17.97
CA ALA A 270 -15.37 -14.13 -18.93
C ALA A 270 -14.87 -12.85 -19.60
N LEU A 271 -14.34 -11.89 -18.83
CA LEU A 271 -13.76 -10.66 -19.37
C LEU A 271 -12.63 -10.97 -20.36
N ARG A 272 -11.72 -11.88 -20.00
CA ARG A 272 -10.62 -12.31 -20.86
C ARG A 272 -11.16 -12.98 -22.14
N PHE A 273 -12.14 -13.87 -21.99
CA PHE A 273 -12.75 -14.59 -23.14
C PHE A 273 -13.39 -13.64 -24.15
N VAL A 274 -14.16 -12.64 -23.70
CA VAL A 274 -14.82 -11.69 -24.60
C VAL A 274 -13.86 -10.65 -25.18
N SER A 275 -12.72 -10.41 -24.52
CA SER A 275 -11.73 -9.41 -24.95
C SER A 275 -10.70 -9.95 -25.93
N ILE A 276 -10.38 -11.25 -25.89
CA ILE A 276 -9.28 -11.87 -26.64
C ILE A 276 -9.81 -13.03 -27.46
N ARG A 277 -9.70 -12.96 -28.79
CA ARG A 277 -10.11 -14.03 -29.72
C ARG A 277 -9.04 -15.11 -29.86
N ASP A 278 -7.77 -14.71 -29.81
CA ASP A 278 -6.60 -15.61 -29.89
C ASP A 278 -6.55 -16.55 -28.70
N LYS A 279 -6.55 -17.85 -28.97
CA LYS A 279 -6.55 -18.92 -27.94
C LYS A 279 -5.21 -18.99 -27.18
N ASP A 280 -4.09 -18.79 -27.90
CA ASP A 280 -2.75 -18.90 -27.33
C ASP A 280 -2.48 -17.69 -26.42
N LEU A 281 -2.84 -16.50 -26.85
CA LEU A 281 -2.76 -15.30 -26.01
C LEU A 281 -3.66 -15.44 -24.77
N ARG A 282 -4.87 -15.98 -24.90
CA ARG A 282 -5.75 -16.25 -23.77
C ARG A 282 -5.12 -17.23 -22.77
N ALA A 283 -4.50 -18.29 -23.27
CA ALA A 283 -3.84 -19.28 -22.42
C ALA A 283 -2.69 -18.64 -21.62
N LYS A 284 -1.84 -17.86 -22.28
CA LYS A 284 -0.75 -17.11 -21.64
C LYS A 284 -1.23 -16.14 -20.56
N LEU A 285 -2.42 -15.59 -20.69
CA LEU A 285 -3.01 -14.62 -19.76
C LEU A 285 -3.90 -15.27 -18.68
N THR A 286 -3.96 -16.60 -18.62
CA THR A 286 -4.78 -17.32 -17.64
C THR A 286 -3.97 -17.58 -16.38
N PRO A 287 -4.36 -17.00 -15.22
CA PRO A 287 -3.72 -17.31 -13.94
C PRO A 287 -3.91 -18.79 -13.57
N SER A 288 -2.86 -19.41 -13.03
CA SER A 288 -2.88 -20.78 -12.52
C SER A 288 -3.19 -20.86 -11.04
N TYR A 289 -3.42 -19.74 -10.38
CA TYR A 289 -3.68 -19.62 -8.95
C TYR A 289 -5.10 -19.08 -8.70
N GLU A 290 -5.64 -19.31 -7.49
CA GLU A 290 -6.99 -18.90 -7.13
C GLU A 290 -7.12 -17.38 -6.97
N PHE A 291 -8.31 -16.86 -7.21
CA PHE A 291 -8.63 -15.44 -7.07
C PHE A 291 -8.36 -14.98 -5.63
N GLY A 292 -7.67 -13.84 -5.48
CA GLY A 292 -7.31 -13.28 -4.18
C GLY A 292 -5.94 -13.71 -3.65
N CYS A 293 -5.31 -14.79 -4.18
CA CYS A 293 -3.92 -15.12 -3.84
C CYS A 293 -2.94 -13.98 -4.17
N LYS A 294 -3.27 -13.18 -5.18
CA LYS A 294 -2.64 -11.93 -5.55
C LYS A 294 -3.72 -10.88 -5.68
N ARG A 295 -3.43 -9.62 -5.34
CA ARG A 295 -4.42 -8.54 -5.44
C ARG A 295 -5.01 -8.50 -6.85
N PRO A 296 -6.32 -8.72 -7.01
CA PRO A 296 -6.97 -8.61 -8.31
C PRO A 296 -6.99 -7.14 -8.76
N THR A 297 -6.98 -6.92 -10.05
CA THR A 297 -7.02 -5.57 -10.63
C THR A 297 -8.30 -5.35 -11.43
N TYR A 298 -8.65 -4.07 -11.64
CA TYR A 298 -9.86 -3.67 -12.34
C TYR A 298 -9.50 -2.95 -13.64
N SER A 299 -9.91 -3.49 -14.79
CA SER A 299 -9.71 -2.82 -16.08
C SER A 299 -10.67 -3.34 -17.14
N ASN A 300 -11.23 -2.41 -17.94
CA ASN A 300 -12.02 -2.74 -19.12
C ASN A 300 -11.20 -2.70 -20.41
N SER A 301 -9.98 -2.17 -20.38
CA SER A 301 -9.12 -1.92 -21.54
C SER A 301 -7.91 -2.84 -21.63
N TYR A 302 -7.38 -3.34 -20.54
CA TYR A 302 -6.14 -4.12 -20.49
C TYR A 302 -6.10 -5.29 -21.49
N TYR A 303 -7.03 -6.24 -21.39
CA TYR A 303 -7.07 -7.39 -22.28
C TYR A 303 -7.32 -7.01 -23.75
N ARG A 304 -8.17 -6.00 -23.99
CA ARG A 304 -8.42 -5.49 -25.35
C ARG A 304 -7.17 -4.84 -25.94
N THR A 305 -6.36 -4.20 -25.10
CA THR A 305 -5.09 -3.60 -25.53
C THR A 305 -4.06 -4.66 -25.89
N LEU A 306 -3.92 -5.70 -25.10
CA LEU A 306 -3.02 -6.83 -25.41
C LEU A 306 -3.42 -7.59 -26.69
N ALA A 307 -4.64 -7.46 -27.14
CA ALA A 307 -5.12 -8.04 -28.40
C ALA A 307 -4.89 -7.16 -29.64
N LYS A 308 -4.28 -5.96 -29.50
CA LYS A 308 -3.97 -5.08 -30.61
C LYS A 308 -2.76 -5.59 -31.42
N PRO A 309 -2.70 -5.37 -32.75
CA PRO A 309 -1.63 -5.91 -33.61
C PRO A 309 -0.21 -5.43 -33.25
N HIS A 310 -0.07 -4.21 -32.74
CA HIS A 310 1.23 -3.61 -32.35
C HIS A 310 1.59 -3.86 -30.88
N VAL A 311 0.81 -4.68 -30.17
CA VAL A 311 1.08 -5.06 -28.78
C VAL A 311 1.37 -6.54 -28.71
N ALA A 312 2.55 -6.89 -28.27
CA ALA A 312 3.00 -8.27 -28.09
C ALA A 312 3.08 -8.64 -26.62
N LEU A 313 2.75 -9.89 -26.28
CA LEU A 313 2.98 -10.46 -24.95
C LEU A 313 4.08 -11.51 -25.01
N GLN A 314 5.20 -11.25 -24.31
CA GLN A 314 6.27 -12.21 -24.09
C GLN A 314 6.12 -12.86 -22.71
N ALA A 315 5.78 -14.14 -22.72
CA ALA A 315 5.57 -14.94 -21.50
C ALA A 315 6.77 -15.79 -21.10
N ALA A 316 7.79 -15.91 -21.97
CA ALA A 316 9.08 -16.45 -21.59
C ALA A 316 9.80 -15.48 -20.65
N GLY A 317 10.60 -15.99 -19.72
CA GLY A 317 11.44 -15.15 -18.87
C GLY A 317 12.39 -14.29 -19.69
N ILE A 318 12.86 -13.20 -19.12
CA ILE A 318 13.93 -12.41 -19.70
C ILE A 318 15.24 -13.09 -19.36
N GLU A 319 16.07 -13.39 -20.38
CA GLU A 319 17.40 -13.93 -20.21
C GLU A 319 18.39 -12.80 -19.91
N ARG A 320 18.39 -11.76 -20.74
CA ARG A 320 19.24 -10.57 -20.60
C ARG A 320 18.67 -9.36 -21.33
N VAL A 321 19.17 -8.21 -20.97
CA VAL A 321 19.02 -6.97 -21.73
C VAL A 321 20.32 -6.74 -22.53
N GLU A 322 20.19 -6.27 -23.74
CA GLU A 322 21.30 -5.87 -24.61
C GLU A 322 21.20 -4.37 -24.89
N LYS A 323 22.24 -3.79 -25.51
CA LYS A 323 22.30 -2.34 -25.79
C LYS A 323 21.09 -1.77 -26.49
N ASP A 324 20.45 -2.56 -27.37
CA ASP A 324 19.34 -2.15 -28.23
C ASP A 324 18.03 -2.93 -28.01
N GLY A 325 17.96 -3.79 -26.96
CA GLY A 325 16.79 -4.62 -26.80
C GLY A 325 16.85 -5.66 -25.69
N ILE A 326 15.86 -6.54 -25.70
CA ILE A 326 15.67 -7.60 -24.70
C ILE A 326 15.70 -8.96 -25.38
N VAL A 327 16.44 -9.88 -24.82
CA VAL A 327 16.48 -11.30 -25.21
C VAL A 327 15.72 -12.11 -24.16
N ALA A 328 14.69 -12.83 -24.62
CA ALA A 328 13.92 -13.74 -23.77
C ALA A 328 14.54 -15.14 -23.72
N CYS A 329 14.19 -15.94 -22.69
CA CYS A 329 14.71 -17.29 -22.50
C CYS A 329 14.35 -18.29 -23.63
N ASP A 330 13.40 -17.94 -24.49
CA ASP A 330 13.07 -18.71 -25.71
C ASP A 330 13.92 -18.31 -26.93
N GLY A 331 14.90 -17.43 -26.74
CA GLY A 331 15.76 -16.88 -27.80
C GLY A 331 15.16 -15.71 -28.59
N THR A 332 13.93 -15.29 -28.30
CA THR A 332 13.31 -14.14 -28.96
C THR A 332 14.04 -12.86 -28.58
N LYS A 333 14.60 -12.16 -29.57
CA LYS A 333 15.16 -10.81 -29.39
C LYS A 333 14.16 -9.76 -29.88
N VAL A 334 13.90 -8.76 -29.05
CA VAL A 334 13.03 -7.62 -29.37
C VAL A 334 13.82 -6.33 -29.20
N GLN A 335 13.94 -5.57 -30.27
CA GLN A 335 14.52 -4.22 -30.22
C GLN A 335 13.53 -3.25 -29.59
N ILE A 336 14.03 -2.43 -28.68
CA ILE A 336 13.25 -1.40 -27.99
C ILE A 336 14.03 -0.10 -27.89
N ASP A 337 13.33 1.00 -27.85
CA ASP A 337 13.89 2.35 -27.65
C ASP A 337 13.80 2.76 -26.19
N THR A 338 12.71 2.30 -25.51
CA THR A 338 12.46 2.57 -24.08
C THR A 338 12.09 1.29 -23.34
N LEU A 339 12.66 1.12 -22.15
CA LEU A 339 12.33 0.08 -21.18
C LEU A 339 11.55 0.66 -20.01
N VAL A 340 10.29 0.25 -19.85
CA VAL A 340 9.41 0.68 -18.75
C VAL A 340 9.34 -0.40 -17.68
N LEU A 341 9.71 -0.05 -16.44
CA LEU A 341 9.73 -0.93 -15.29
C LEU A 341 8.46 -0.77 -14.43
N CYS A 342 7.56 -1.75 -14.52
CA CYS A 342 6.40 -1.92 -13.63
C CYS A 342 6.63 -3.11 -12.68
N THR A 343 7.81 -3.19 -12.08
CA THR A 343 8.33 -4.35 -11.36
C THR A 343 7.87 -4.42 -9.90
N GLY A 344 7.08 -3.42 -9.47
CA GLY A 344 6.50 -3.33 -8.14
C GLY A 344 7.47 -2.82 -7.08
N PHE A 345 7.23 -3.24 -5.84
CA PHE A 345 7.90 -2.72 -4.66
C PHE A 345 8.51 -3.83 -3.83
N ASP A 346 9.58 -3.50 -3.14
CA ASP A 346 10.18 -4.38 -2.14
C ASP A 346 9.54 -4.13 -0.77
N LEU A 347 8.50 -4.91 -0.48
CA LEU A 347 7.74 -4.76 0.74
C LEU A 347 8.49 -5.32 1.97
N TRP A 348 9.11 -6.48 1.82
CA TRP A 348 9.56 -7.26 2.96
C TRP A 348 10.99 -6.97 3.41
N GLU A 349 11.87 -6.67 2.48
CA GLU A 349 13.28 -6.45 2.79
C GLU A 349 13.61 -4.97 3.00
N ALA A 350 12.94 -4.08 2.25
CA ALA A 350 13.28 -2.67 2.23
C ALA A 350 12.18 -1.75 2.79
N ASN A 351 10.95 -2.24 3.02
CA ASN A 351 9.83 -1.37 3.43
C ASN A 351 9.23 -1.70 4.81
N ILE A 352 9.45 -2.89 5.32
CA ILE A 352 8.96 -3.28 6.66
C ILE A 352 10.15 -3.78 7.50
N PRO A 353 10.79 -2.87 8.29
CA PRO A 353 10.60 -1.41 8.37
C PRO A 353 11.32 -0.66 7.24
N ALA A 354 10.80 0.51 6.85
CA ALA A 354 11.40 1.35 5.81
C ALA A 354 12.62 2.17 6.28
N ILE A 355 12.83 2.24 7.58
CA ILE A 355 13.98 2.87 8.26
C ILE A 355 14.51 1.91 9.33
N GLU A 356 15.75 2.08 9.75
CA GLU A 356 16.26 1.33 10.89
C GLU A 356 15.57 1.79 12.18
N VAL A 357 15.00 0.87 12.96
CA VAL A 357 14.40 1.17 14.27
C VAL A 357 15.02 0.28 15.32
N ILE A 358 15.64 0.89 16.33
CA ILE A 358 16.32 0.21 17.42
C ILE A 358 15.61 0.55 18.74
N GLY A 359 14.98 -0.46 19.33
CA GLY A 359 14.27 -0.37 20.61
C GLY A 359 15.14 -0.68 21.83
N ARG A 360 14.50 -1.17 22.90
CA ARG A 360 15.17 -1.61 24.14
C ARG A 360 16.22 -2.69 23.87
N ASP A 361 17.25 -2.74 24.71
CA ASP A 361 18.34 -3.73 24.63
C ASP A 361 18.98 -3.82 23.23
N ALA A 362 19.04 -2.69 22.54
CA ALA A 362 19.53 -2.58 21.17
C ALA A 362 18.81 -3.53 20.17
N ARG A 363 17.54 -3.88 20.43
CA ARG A 363 16.71 -4.72 19.54
C ARG A 363 16.44 -3.98 18.23
N ASN A 364 17.01 -4.47 17.13
CA ASN A 364 16.74 -3.95 15.79
C ASN A 364 15.46 -4.58 15.25
N LEU A 365 14.46 -3.77 14.93
CA LEU A 365 13.12 -4.20 14.52
C LEU A 365 13.12 -5.10 13.28
N GLY A 366 13.83 -4.68 12.23
CA GLY A 366 13.89 -5.45 10.99
C GLY A 366 14.58 -6.80 11.18
N LYS A 367 15.67 -6.84 11.95
CA LYS A 367 16.34 -8.09 12.27
C LYS A 367 15.44 -8.99 13.13
N TRP A 368 14.81 -8.43 14.15
CA TRP A 368 13.92 -9.18 15.04
C TRP A 368 12.73 -9.80 14.28
N TRP A 369 12.13 -9.07 13.35
CA TRP A 369 11.06 -9.58 12.50
C TRP A 369 11.53 -10.72 11.59
N ARG A 370 12.72 -10.62 10.99
CA ARG A 370 13.27 -11.71 10.15
C ARG A 370 13.56 -12.97 10.95
N ASP A 371 14.07 -12.82 12.19
CA ASP A 371 14.48 -13.93 13.05
C ASP A 371 13.29 -14.60 13.77
N ASN A 372 12.21 -13.84 14.08
CA ASN A 372 11.09 -14.28 14.93
C ASN A 372 9.71 -14.26 14.19
N GLY A 373 9.70 -13.99 12.89
CA GLY A 373 8.49 -13.75 12.12
C GLY A 373 7.96 -12.32 12.26
N PHE A 374 7.34 -11.83 11.19
CA PHE A 374 6.76 -10.49 11.14
C PHE A 374 5.51 -10.43 12.03
N GLN A 375 5.49 -9.57 13.02
CA GLN A 375 4.42 -9.48 14.01
C GLN A 375 4.30 -8.08 14.60
N ALA A 376 3.07 -7.63 14.83
CA ALA A 376 2.75 -6.39 15.53
C ALA A 376 1.38 -6.53 16.19
N TYR A 377 1.28 -6.21 17.47
CA TYR A 377 0.02 -6.24 18.21
C TYR A 377 -0.98 -5.27 17.59
N GLN A 378 -2.16 -5.77 17.24
CA GLN A 378 -3.21 -5.05 16.52
C GLN A 378 -2.75 -4.43 15.18
N GLY A 379 -1.56 -4.80 14.67
CA GLY A 379 -0.95 -4.21 13.48
C GLY A 379 -0.37 -2.80 13.73
N VAL A 380 -0.10 -2.44 14.99
CA VAL A 380 0.29 -1.08 15.38
C VAL A 380 1.54 -1.04 16.25
N THR A 381 1.63 -1.84 17.32
CA THR A 381 2.71 -1.79 18.31
C THR A 381 3.50 -3.08 18.36
N VAL A 382 4.76 -2.99 18.82
CA VAL A 382 5.71 -4.11 18.87
C VAL A 382 6.39 -4.14 20.22
N PRO A 383 6.57 -5.30 20.88
CA PRO A 383 7.26 -5.42 22.17
C PRO A 383 8.72 -4.98 22.11
N ALA A 384 9.19 -4.34 23.17
CA ALA A 384 10.51 -3.73 23.31
C ALA A 384 10.74 -2.48 22.43
N PHE A 385 9.65 -1.86 21.97
CA PHE A 385 9.67 -0.56 21.29
C PHE A 385 8.71 0.40 22.00
N PRO A 386 9.13 0.99 23.13
CA PRO A 386 8.28 1.90 23.88
C PRO A 386 7.90 3.13 23.06
N ASN A 387 6.70 3.64 23.23
CA ASN A 387 6.22 4.85 22.55
C ASN A 387 6.37 4.82 21.02
N PHE A 388 6.36 3.62 20.42
CA PHE A 388 6.50 3.40 18.99
C PHE A 388 5.21 2.85 18.38
N LEU A 389 4.79 3.45 17.25
CA LEU A 389 3.68 2.94 16.45
C LEU A 389 4.10 2.80 14.98
N SER A 390 3.73 1.68 14.37
CA SER A 390 3.91 1.44 12.95
C SER A 390 2.55 1.41 12.25
N LEU A 391 2.31 2.37 11.34
CA LEU A 391 1.05 2.43 10.59
C LEU A 391 1.04 1.59 9.30
N ALA A 392 2.14 0.89 9.04
CA ALA A 392 2.27 -0.07 7.95
C ALA A 392 2.82 -1.42 8.45
N GLY A 393 2.53 -1.76 9.70
CA GLY A 393 3.05 -2.96 10.36
C GLY A 393 2.38 -4.26 9.88
N PRO A 394 2.94 -5.40 10.28
CA PRO A 394 2.34 -6.72 10.07
C PRO A 394 0.92 -6.79 10.66
N TYR A 395 -0.01 -7.44 9.95
CA TYR A 395 -1.45 -7.53 10.29
C TYR A 395 -2.18 -6.19 10.38
N ALA A 396 -1.61 -5.11 9.85
CA ALA A 396 -2.28 -3.81 9.81
C ALA A 396 -3.34 -3.72 8.70
N SER A 397 -3.31 -4.54 7.65
CA SER A 397 -4.24 -4.42 6.51
C SER A 397 -5.02 -5.71 6.29
N SER A 398 -6.33 -5.58 6.05
CA SER A 398 -7.20 -6.67 5.57
C SER A 398 -7.23 -6.81 4.05
N GLY A 399 -6.43 -6.01 3.32
CA GLY A 399 -6.45 -5.97 1.85
C GLY A 399 -7.60 -5.13 1.26
N LEU A 400 -8.40 -4.47 2.09
CA LEU A 400 -9.44 -3.51 1.71
C LEU A 400 -8.83 -2.13 1.39
N SER A 401 -9.49 -1.06 1.76
CA SER A 401 -8.99 0.30 1.62
C SER A 401 -7.93 0.63 2.68
N TYR A 402 -6.88 1.36 2.30
CA TYR A 402 -5.90 1.88 3.26
C TYR A 402 -6.55 2.83 4.26
N PHE A 403 -7.60 3.56 3.87
CA PHE A 403 -8.34 4.42 4.79
C PHE A 403 -9.11 3.65 5.87
N ASN A 404 -9.57 2.43 5.57
CA ASN A 404 -10.12 1.56 6.61
C ASN A 404 -9.01 1.13 7.60
N THR A 405 -7.80 0.84 7.08
CA THR A 405 -6.63 0.54 7.92
C THR A 405 -6.31 1.72 8.84
N MET A 406 -6.24 2.94 8.32
CA MET A 406 -5.99 4.12 9.13
C MET A 406 -7.08 4.37 10.18
N GLU A 407 -8.35 4.10 9.86
CA GLU A 407 -9.44 4.31 10.80
C GLU A 407 -9.23 3.53 12.10
N TYR A 408 -9.00 2.22 12.03
CA TYR A 408 -8.81 1.44 13.26
C TYR A 408 -7.46 1.71 13.95
N GLN A 409 -6.42 2.09 13.22
CA GLN A 409 -5.16 2.52 13.82
C GLN A 409 -5.33 3.81 14.62
N MET A 410 -6.11 4.76 14.12
CA MET A 410 -6.44 5.99 14.86
C MET A 410 -7.31 5.71 16.09
N ARG A 411 -8.25 4.74 16.01
CA ARG A 411 -9.01 4.27 17.17
C ARG A 411 -8.11 3.64 18.23
N HIS A 412 -7.11 2.87 17.76
CA HIS A 412 -6.07 2.31 18.64
C HIS A 412 -5.27 3.41 19.34
N MET A 413 -4.83 4.41 18.59
CA MET A 413 -4.12 5.58 19.13
C MET A 413 -4.98 6.31 20.16
N ASP A 414 -6.24 6.59 19.83
CA ASP A 414 -7.16 7.31 20.72
C ASP A 414 -7.28 6.61 22.09
N ARG A 415 -7.48 5.29 22.07
CA ARG A 415 -7.58 4.48 23.30
C ARG A 415 -6.26 4.44 24.07
N LEU A 416 -5.12 4.25 23.40
CA LEU A 416 -3.82 4.10 24.01
C LEU A 416 -3.33 5.43 24.63
N PHE A 417 -3.39 6.51 23.86
CA PHE A 417 -2.97 7.83 24.33
C PHE A 417 -3.96 8.41 25.37
N GLY A 418 -5.26 8.11 25.24
CA GLY A 418 -6.25 8.47 26.27
C GLY A 418 -5.95 7.81 27.62
N GLU A 419 -5.53 6.53 27.61
CA GLU A 419 -5.13 5.85 28.86
C GLU A 419 -3.81 6.36 29.41
N LEU A 420 -2.84 6.67 28.55
CA LEU A 420 -1.58 7.29 28.94
C LEU A 420 -1.82 8.61 29.69
N GLN A 421 -2.67 9.48 29.13
CA GLN A 421 -3.03 10.76 29.77
C GLN A 421 -3.79 10.54 31.09
N ARG A 422 -4.72 9.58 31.15
CA ARG A 422 -5.48 9.26 32.36
C ARG A 422 -4.61 8.79 33.52
N ARG A 423 -3.51 8.07 33.20
CA ARG A 423 -2.53 7.57 34.18
C ARG A 423 -1.44 8.58 34.54
N ASP A 424 -1.36 9.69 33.82
CA ASP A 424 -0.23 10.62 33.89
C ASP A 424 1.12 9.91 33.63
N ALA A 425 1.06 8.91 32.73
CA ALA A 425 2.22 8.09 32.36
C ALA A 425 2.99 8.72 31.21
N ASN A 426 4.28 8.40 31.12
CA ASN A 426 5.18 8.92 30.10
C ASN A 426 5.45 7.94 28.97
N THR A 427 5.31 6.64 29.24
CA THR A 427 5.58 5.59 28.27
C THR A 427 4.45 4.57 28.24
N PHE A 428 4.27 3.95 27.11
CA PHE A 428 3.52 2.72 26.94
C PHE A 428 4.35 1.71 26.17
N GLU A 429 4.15 0.45 26.45
CA GLU A 429 4.77 -0.64 25.72
C GLU A 429 3.85 -1.86 25.74
N VAL A 430 3.63 -2.50 24.58
CA VAL A 430 2.85 -3.75 24.51
C VAL A 430 3.66 -4.91 25.09
N THR A 431 3.01 -5.80 25.82
CA THR A 431 3.68 -6.97 26.42
C THR A 431 3.96 -8.06 25.37
N ASP A 432 5.00 -8.86 25.59
CA ASP A 432 5.34 -10.00 24.73
C ASP A 432 4.18 -11.01 24.68
N GLU A 433 3.51 -11.25 25.82
CA GLU A 433 2.38 -12.17 25.96
C GLU A 433 1.18 -11.71 25.12
N ALA A 434 0.83 -10.43 25.17
CA ALA A 434 -0.28 -9.88 24.40
C ALA A 434 -0.01 -9.95 22.89
N ASN A 435 1.22 -9.63 22.47
CA ASN A 435 1.63 -9.73 21.08
C ASN A 435 1.62 -11.20 20.59
N ALA A 436 2.14 -12.14 21.38
CA ALA A 436 2.12 -13.56 21.03
C ALA A 436 0.68 -14.09 20.91
N ALA A 437 -0.18 -13.78 21.89
CA ALA A 437 -1.59 -14.18 21.86
C ALA A 437 -2.34 -13.58 20.65
N PHE A 438 -2.03 -12.34 20.25
CA PHE A 438 -2.60 -11.73 19.07
C PHE A 438 -2.14 -12.45 17.79
N ARG A 439 -0.82 -12.71 17.64
CA ARG A 439 -0.27 -13.45 16.52
C ARG A 439 -0.92 -14.83 16.36
N ASP A 440 -1.07 -15.56 17.46
CA ASP A 440 -1.67 -16.90 17.43
C ASP A 440 -3.14 -16.84 17.00
N ARG A 441 -3.91 -15.85 17.44
CA ARG A 441 -5.27 -15.61 16.96
C ARG A 441 -5.32 -15.32 15.45
N MET A 442 -4.38 -14.51 14.94
CA MET A 442 -4.29 -14.22 13.51
C MET A 442 -3.94 -15.49 12.71
N ALA A 443 -3.00 -16.30 13.19
CA ALA A 443 -2.63 -17.55 12.56
C ALA A 443 -3.84 -18.51 12.44
N VAL A 444 -4.62 -18.68 13.51
CA VAL A 444 -5.84 -19.51 13.49
C VAL A 444 -6.89 -18.94 12.52
N ALA A 445 -7.09 -17.64 12.50
CA ALA A 445 -8.08 -17.00 11.61
C ALA A 445 -7.66 -17.11 10.13
N LEU A 446 -6.36 -17.07 9.83
CA LEU A 446 -5.81 -17.26 8.49
C LEU A 446 -6.08 -18.64 7.90
N GLU A 447 -6.28 -19.68 8.71
CA GLU A 447 -6.62 -21.04 8.25
C GLU A 447 -7.93 -21.11 7.42
N ASN A 448 -8.80 -20.09 7.53
CA ASN A 448 -10.05 -20.03 6.76
C ASN A 448 -9.92 -19.27 5.43
N THR A 449 -8.75 -18.74 5.14
CA THR A 449 -8.53 -17.84 3.99
C THR A 449 -8.08 -18.59 2.73
N VAL A 450 -8.17 -17.92 1.59
CA VAL A 450 -7.61 -18.41 0.33
C VAL A 450 -6.10 -18.63 0.43
N PHE A 451 -5.40 -17.86 1.26
CA PHE A 451 -3.94 -17.93 1.43
C PHE A 451 -3.47 -19.28 2.00
N ARG A 452 -4.31 -19.97 2.76
CA ARG A 452 -4.00 -21.29 3.35
C ARG A 452 -4.70 -22.44 2.62
N LEU A 453 -5.92 -22.23 2.14
CA LEU A 453 -6.75 -23.28 1.55
C LEU A 453 -6.73 -23.28 0.01
N GLY A 454 -6.35 -22.16 -0.60
CA GLY A 454 -6.29 -22.02 -2.04
C GLY A 454 -4.92 -22.39 -2.61
N ASP A 455 -4.88 -22.68 -3.91
CA ASP A 455 -3.61 -22.83 -4.62
C ASP A 455 -3.01 -21.46 -4.92
N CYS A 456 -2.13 -20.99 -4.04
CA CYS A 456 -1.44 -19.71 -4.17
C CYS A 456 0.04 -19.83 -4.60
N ALA A 457 0.58 -21.03 -4.75
CA ALA A 457 2.01 -21.27 -4.98
C ALA A 457 2.56 -20.52 -6.22
N GLY A 458 1.78 -20.44 -7.30
CA GLY A 458 2.15 -19.74 -8.54
C GLY A 458 1.93 -18.24 -8.54
N SER A 459 1.35 -17.64 -7.49
CA SER A 459 0.89 -16.24 -7.51
C SER A 459 2.04 -15.24 -7.46
N ARG A 460 3.15 -15.56 -6.80
CA ARG A 460 4.28 -14.63 -6.56
C ARG A 460 3.81 -13.28 -6.06
N SER A 461 3.00 -13.31 -5.00
CA SER A 461 2.30 -12.15 -4.46
C SER A 461 3.06 -11.55 -3.29
N TYR A 462 3.05 -10.23 -3.17
CA TYR A 462 3.56 -9.51 -2.00
C TYR A 462 2.73 -9.76 -0.71
N TYR A 463 1.61 -10.46 -0.82
CA TYR A 463 0.86 -10.91 0.36
C TYR A 463 1.61 -11.97 1.18
N PHE A 464 2.63 -12.58 0.59
CA PHE A 464 3.45 -13.58 1.25
C PHE A 464 4.84 -13.02 1.54
N SER A 465 5.30 -13.23 2.78
CA SER A 465 6.68 -12.94 3.16
C SER A 465 7.66 -13.89 2.43
N PRO A 466 8.97 -13.63 2.47
CA PRO A 466 9.97 -14.57 1.94
C PRO A 466 9.87 -15.98 2.56
N SER A 467 9.40 -16.10 3.81
CA SER A 467 9.14 -17.39 4.49
C SER A 467 7.81 -18.04 4.08
N GLY A 468 7.00 -17.39 3.22
CA GLY A 468 5.69 -17.90 2.78
C GLY A 468 4.54 -17.60 3.74
N GLU A 469 4.77 -16.83 4.78
CA GLU A 469 3.72 -16.40 5.70
C GLU A 469 2.93 -15.23 5.11
N THR A 470 1.61 -15.21 5.35
CA THR A 470 0.79 -14.05 5.03
C THR A 470 0.51 -13.22 6.28
N LEU A 471 0.57 -11.89 6.12
CA LEU A 471 0.38 -10.93 7.20
C LEU A 471 -0.85 -10.04 6.97
N VAL A 472 -1.75 -10.52 6.13
CA VAL A 472 -3.07 -9.89 5.95
C VAL A 472 -3.90 -10.15 7.20
N ARG A 473 -4.56 -9.13 7.72
CA ARG A 473 -5.49 -9.26 8.86
C ARG A 473 -6.78 -9.94 8.40
N PRO A 474 -7.09 -11.17 8.86
CA PRO A 474 -8.26 -11.92 8.39
C PRO A 474 -9.52 -11.56 9.18
N ALA A 475 -9.88 -10.27 9.17
CA ALA A 475 -11.02 -9.73 9.90
C ALA A 475 -11.76 -8.65 9.07
N SER A 476 -13.06 -8.52 9.29
CA SER A 476 -13.87 -7.45 8.69
C SER A 476 -13.51 -6.08 9.29
N THR A 477 -13.83 -5.00 8.58
CA THR A 477 -13.62 -3.62 9.07
C THR A 477 -14.29 -3.41 10.41
N ASN A 478 -15.54 -3.84 10.57
CA ASN A 478 -16.29 -3.67 11.82
C ASN A 478 -15.66 -4.45 12.99
N GLN A 479 -15.22 -5.68 12.74
CA GLN A 479 -14.52 -6.47 13.76
C GLN A 479 -13.21 -5.80 14.16
N THR A 480 -12.41 -5.36 13.17
CA THR A 480 -11.13 -4.70 13.42
C THR A 480 -11.30 -3.38 14.18
N ASN A 481 -12.29 -2.56 13.82
CA ASN A 481 -12.63 -1.33 14.56
C ASN A 481 -12.98 -1.63 16.01
N ARG A 482 -13.85 -2.62 16.24
CA ARG A 482 -14.24 -3.02 17.61
C ARG A 482 -13.04 -3.51 18.42
N GLU A 483 -12.17 -4.35 17.84
CA GLU A 483 -10.98 -4.85 18.51
C GLU A 483 -10.04 -3.70 18.92
N ASN A 484 -9.93 -2.66 18.08
CA ASN A 484 -9.10 -1.49 18.38
C ASN A 484 -9.78 -0.48 19.33
N ASP A 485 -11.11 -0.47 19.41
CA ASP A 485 -11.84 0.30 20.42
C ASP A 485 -11.81 -0.35 21.81
N THR A 486 -11.60 -1.69 21.90
CA THR A 486 -11.85 -2.46 23.13
C THR A 486 -10.71 -3.39 23.57
N PHE A 487 -9.51 -3.29 22.98
CA PHE A 487 -8.38 -4.12 23.42
C PHE A 487 -8.11 -3.93 24.91
N ALA A 488 -7.60 -4.96 25.59
CA ALA A 488 -7.34 -4.89 27.01
C ALA A 488 -6.18 -3.93 27.30
N LEU A 489 -6.40 -2.96 28.21
CA LEU A 489 -5.34 -2.03 28.62
C LEU A 489 -4.25 -2.70 29.45
N THR A 490 -4.52 -3.91 29.97
CA THR A 490 -3.54 -4.79 30.61
C THR A 490 -2.58 -5.45 29.62
N ASP A 491 -2.85 -5.36 28.31
CA ASP A 491 -1.94 -5.79 27.25
C ASP A 491 -0.75 -4.83 27.11
N TYR A 492 -0.78 -3.70 27.81
CA TYR A 492 0.26 -2.69 27.84
C TYR A 492 0.78 -2.44 29.25
N THR A 493 2.06 -2.15 29.36
CA THR A 493 2.66 -1.46 30.52
C THR A 493 2.63 0.04 30.29
N PHE A 494 2.46 0.81 31.36
CA PHE A 494 2.45 2.28 31.36
C PHE A 494 3.32 2.76 32.52
N ASP A 495 4.34 3.58 32.24
CA ASP A 495 5.30 4.12 33.21
C ASP A 495 5.43 5.65 33.12
#